data_ae8025f16b3b9fc630c1eed4ef78b635
#
_entry.id   ae8025f16b3b9fc630c1eed4ef78b635
#
_cell.length_a   1.000
_cell.length_b   1.000
_cell.length_c   1.000
_cell.angle_alpha   90.00
_cell.angle_beta   90.00
_cell.angle_gamma   90.00
#
_symmetry.space_group_name_H-M   'P 1'
#
loop_
_entity.id
_entity.type
_entity.pdbx_description
1 polymer ?
#
loop_
_entity_poly.entity_id
_entity_poly.type
_entity_poly.pdbx_seq_one_letter_code
_entity_poly.pdbx_strand_id
1 'polypeptide(L)'
;MNDHTLAAEYINAGYNHKTILSDVSVTIPQNKISVILGANGCGKSTLLKTFARLLAPQSGQMILDGKNVSEIPSRQMAKMLGLLPQSPVVPEGIRVMDLVSRGRFPYRQFLKSMTREDYAAVEEAMEIMGITELADRAVEELSGGQRQRVWIALALAPRSEERRVGKECRSRRSPYH
;
A
#
# COMPACT_ATOMS: atom_id res chain seq x y z
N MET A 1 -2.98 13.26 -11.23
CA MET A 1 -2.58 12.71 -9.92
C MET A 1 -3.75 12.94 -9.00
N ASN A 2 -4.36 11.88 -8.48
CA ASN A 2 -5.38 12.04 -7.45
C ASN A 2 -4.66 12.43 -6.15
N ASP A 3 -4.87 13.65 -5.70
CA ASP A 3 -4.30 14.17 -4.48
C ASP A 3 -5.11 13.62 -3.30
N HIS A 4 -4.58 12.60 -2.62
CA HIS A 4 -5.22 12.02 -1.45
C HIS A 4 -4.73 12.69 -0.17
N THR A 5 -5.66 13.15 0.67
CA THR A 5 -5.40 13.66 2.02
C THR A 5 -5.75 12.61 3.05
N LEU A 6 -4.82 12.32 3.97
CA LEU A 6 -5.05 11.39 5.07
C LEU A 6 -4.83 12.11 6.40
N ALA A 7 -5.82 12.10 7.28
CA ALA A 7 -5.73 12.72 8.58
C ALA A 7 -6.27 11.82 9.69
N ALA A 8 -5.72 11.98 10.88
CA ALA A 8 -6.25 11.48 12.14
C ALA A 8 -6.73 12.67 12.96
N GLU A 9 -7.91 12.59 13.56
CA GLU A 9 -8.48 13.62 14.39
C GLU A 9 -8.90 13.05 15.74
N TYR A 10 -8.23 13.53 16.80
CA TYR A 10 -8.51 13.17 18.21
C TYR A 10 -8.54 11.66 18.46
N ILE A 11 -7.63 10.93 17.82
CA ILE A 11 -7.58 9.46 17.88
C ILE A 11 -7.13 8.98 19.24
N ASN A 12 -7.97 8.15 19.86
CA ASN A 12 -7.60 7.25 20.94
C ASN A 12 -7.61 5.83 20.41
N ALA A 13 -6.51 5.09 20.52
CA ALA A 13 -6.41 3.73 20.02
C ALA A 13 -5.49 2.86 20.88
N GLY A 14 -5.77 1.57 20.92
CA GLY A 14 -5.01 0.62 21.73
C GLY A 14 -5.52 -0.80 21.60
N TYR A 15 -5.06 -1.68 22.49
CA TYR A 15 -5.39 -3.09 22.50
C TYR A 15 -5.88 -3.53 23.89
N ASN A 16 -6.87 -4.43 23.93
CA ASN A 16 -7.33 -5.04 25.18
C ASN A 16 -7.62 -4.00 26.28
N HIS A 17 -8.38 -2.96 25.97
CA HIS A 17 -8.72 -1.84 26.87
C HIS A 17 -7.54 -0.97 27.33
N LYS A 18 -6.31 -1.24 26.85
CA LYS A 18 -5.15 -0.40 27.11
C LYS A 18 -5.00 0.61 25.98
N THR A 19 -5.20 1.89 26.27
CA THR A 19 -4.98 3.00 25.34
C THR A 19 -3.48 3.21 25.15
N ILE A 20 -3.03 3.25 23.91
CA ILE A 20 -1.64 3.49 23.51
C ILE A 20 -1.47 4.86 22.85
N LEU A 21 -2.47 5.24 22.06
CA LEU A 21 -2.56 6.59 21.48
C LEU A 21 -3.63 7.34 22.23
N SER A 22 -3.32 8.53 22.72
CA SER A 22 -4.27 9.40 23.42
C SER A 22 -4.32 10.75 22.71
N ASP A 23 -5.50 11.12 22.24
CA ASP A 23 -5.81 12.43 21.64
C ASP A 23 -4.86 12.81 20.48
N VAL A 24 -4.53 11.86 19.61
CA VAL A 24 -3.59 12.08 18.53
C VAL A 24 -4.30 12.71 17.33
N SER A 25 -3.85 13.89 16.92
CA SER A 25 -4.27 14.55 15.68
C SER A 25 -3.06 14.79 14.79
N VAL A 26 -3.13 14.31 13.53
CA VAL A 26 -2.06 14.46 12.55
C VAL A 26 -2.60 14.39 11.13
N THR A 27 -2.06 15.25 10.27
CA THR A 27 -2.35 15.23 8.81
C THR A 27 -1.10 14.80 8.05
N ILE A 28 -1.26 13.83 7.17
CA ILE A 28 -0.20 13.37 6.27
C ILE A 28 -0.22 14.24 5.02
N PRO A 29 0.83 15.02 4.76
CA PRO A 29 0.89 15.91 3.61
C PRO A 29 0.96 15.11 2.31
N GLN A 30 0.26 15.60 1.29
CA GLN A 30 0.24 15.01 -0.05
C GLN A 30 1.60 15.07 -0.72
N ASN A 31 1.89 14.06 -1.55
CA ASN A 31 3.08 14.01 -2.40
C ASN A 31 4.41 14.22 -1.65
N LYS A 32 4.45 13.93 -0.35
CA LYS A 32 5.64 14.03 0.49
C LYS A 32 5.90 12.73 1.22
N ILE A 33 7.13 12.51 1.61
CA ILE A 33 7.51 11.44 2.53
C ILE A 33 7.34 11.97 3.94
N SER A 34 6.47 11.32 4.72
CA SER A 34 6.30 11.59 6.15
C SER A 34 6.98 10.51 6.97
N VAL A 35 7.76 10.91 7.96
CA VAL A 35 8.47 9.98 8.83
C VAL A 35 7.95 10.14 10.27
N ILE A 36 7.56 9.02 10.88
CA ILE A 36 7.14 8.98 12.29
C ILE A 36 8.32 8.52 13.12
N LEU A 37 8.85 9.42 13.94
CA LEU A 37 9.95 9.16 14.85
C LEU A 37 9.47 9.04 16.30
N GLY A 38 10.16 8.23 17.08
CA GLY A 38 9.86 8.05 18.51
C GLY A 38 10.48 6.77 19.07
N ALA A 39 10.51 6.65 20.39
CA ALA A 39 11.04 5.48 21.11
C ALA A 39 10.27 4.19 20.77
N ASN A 40 10.87 3.03 21.08
CA ASN A 40 10.16 1.77 20.95
C ASN A 40 8.97 1.73 21.93
N GLY A 41 7.82 1.26 21.44
CA GLY A 41 6.59 1.19 22.24
C GLY A 41 5.77 2.49 22.31
N CYS A 42 6.20 3.62 21.72
CA CYS A 42 5.46 4.89 21.77
C CYS A 42 4.19 4.96 20.87
N GLY A 43 3.80 3.85 20.22
CA GLY A 43 2.55 3.80 19.47
C GLY A 43 2.66 3.98 17.96
N LYS A 44 3.87 4.10 17.35
CA LYS A 44 4.04 4.28 15.88
C LYS A 44 3.31 3.23 15.06
N SER A 45 3.50 1.96 15.40
CA SER A 45 2.83 0.84 14.71
C SER A 45 1.32 0.83 14.95
N THR A 46 0.87 1.29 16.13
CA THR A 46 -0.56 1.43 16.44
C THR A 46 -1.18 2.50 15.55
N LEU A 47 -0.54 3.65 15.41
CA LEU A 47 -0.99 4.71 14.52
C LEU A 47 -1.07 4.24 13.06
N LEU A 48 -0.01 3.59 12.54
CA LEU A 48 -0.01 3.05 11.17
C LEU A 48 -1.11 2.00 10.95
N LYS A 49 -1.35 1.12 11.91
CA LYS A 49 -2.45 0.13 11.84
C LYS A 49 -3.83 0.80 11.88
N THR A 50 -3.96 1.89 12.63
CA THR A 50 -5.21 2.66 12.68
C THR A 50 -5.44 3.37 11.33
N PHE A 51 -4.41 3.99 10.74
CA PHE A 51 -4.48 4.54 9.38
C PHE A 51 -4.88 3.50 8.34
N ALA A 52 -4.31 2.30 8.43
CA ALA A 52 -4.62 1.20 7.51
C ALA A 52 -5.95 0.48 7.82
N ARG A 53 -6.72 0.94 8.80
CA ARG A 53 -7.99 0.33 9.25
C ARG A 53 -7.82 -1.13 9.72
N LEU A 54 -6.61 -1.51 10.15
CA LEU A 54 -6.33 -2.79 10.79
C LEU A 54 -6.60 -2.77 12.30
N LEU A 55 -6.73 -1.57 12.86
CA LEU A 55 -7.11 -1.34 14.24
C LEU A 55 -8.17 -0.23 14.25
N ALA A 56 -9.35 -0.55 14.77
CA ALA A 56 -10.39 0.47 14.96
C ALA A 56 -9.98 1.41 16.11
N PRO A 57 -10.13 2.74 15.97
CA PRO A 57 -9.93 3.66 17.07
C PRO A 57 -11.01 3.45 18.15
N GLN A 58 -10.66 3.69 19.41
CA GLN A 58 -11.60 3.70 20.54
C GLN A 58 -12.47 4.96 20.50
N SER A 59 -11.89 6.09 20.06
CA SER A 59 -12.59 7.35 19.78
C SER A 59 -11.78 8.18 18.78
N GLY A 60 -12.37 9.27 18.28
CA GLY A 60 -11.82 10.08 17.20
C GLY A 60 -12.13 9.46 15.84
N GLN A 61 -11.56 10.02 14.80
CA GLN A 61 -11.81 9.56 13.43
C GLN A 61 -10.60 9.66 12.53
N MET A 62 -10.57 8.76 11.53
CA MET A 62 -9.60 8.78 10.44
C MET A 62 -10.31 9.30 9.20
N ILE A 63 -9.73 10.29 8.55
CA ILE A 63 -10.31 10.93 7.36
C ILE A 63 -9.41 10.68 6.16
N LEU A 64 -9.97 10.16 5.08
CA LEU A 64 -9.33 10.03 3.77
C LEU A 64 -10.19 10.78 2.75
N ASP A 65 -9.62 11.82 2.14
CA ASP A 65 -10.31 12.68 1.16
C ASP A 65 -11.65 13.26 1.67
N GLY A 66 -11.66 13.72 2.93
CA GLY A 66 -12.83 14.29 3.56
C GLY A 66 -13.89 13.29 4.01
N LYS A 67 -13.64 11.97 3.85
CA LYS A 67 -14.56 10.90 4.28
C LYS A 67 -13.97 10.11 5.43
N ASN A 68 -14.81 9.74 6.39
CA ASN A 68 -14.39 8.84 7.44
C ASN A 68 -13.99 7.47 6.82
N VAL A 69 -12.80 6.98 7.14
CA VAL A 69 -12.31 5.71 6.56
C VAL A 69 -13.19 4.51 6.94
N SER A 70 -13.95 4.58 8.04
CA SER A 70 -14.89 3.53 8.42
C SER A 70 -16.06 3.37 7.43
N GLU A 71 -16.40 4.43 6.71
CA GLU A 71 -17.50 4.48 5.72
C GLU A 71 -17.04 4.05 4.32
N ILE A 72 -15.74 4.01 4.07
CA ILE A 72 -15.20 3.64 2.76
C ILE A 72 -15.23 2.10 2.60
N PRO A 73 -15.82 1.57 1.53
CA PRO A 73 -15.77 0.13 1.26
C PRO A 73 -14.34 -0.40 1.23
N SER A 74 -14.09 -1.56 1.87
CA SER A 74 -12.73 -2.12 2.05
C SER A 74 -11.96 -2.25 0.74
N ARG A 75 -12.63 -2.62 -0.36
CA ARG A 75 -12.03 -2.71 -1.68
C ARG A 75 -11.60 -1.36 -2.24
N GLN A 76 -12.38 -0.32 -2.01
CA GLN A 76 -12.04 1.04 -2.42
C GLN A 76 -10.86 1.57 -1.59
N MET A 77 -10.88 1.36 -0.27
CA MET A 77 -9.79 1.72 0.62
C MET A 77 -8.47 1.06 0.20
N ALA A 78 -8.49 -0.23 -0.16
CA ALA A 78 -7.30 -0.97 -0.57
C ALA A 78 -6.70 -0.48 -1.92
N LYS A 79 -7.46 0.23 -2.74
CA LYS A 79 -6.95 0.89 -3.95
C LYS A 79 -6.25 2.21 -3.65
N MET A 80 -6.65 2.89 -2.57
CA MET A 80 -6.16 4.23 -2.19
C MET A 80 -5.01 4.16 -1.20
N LEU A 81 -5.02 3.17 -0.30
CA LEU A 81 -4.03 3.03 0.77
C LEU A 81 -3.49 1.60 0.85
N GLY A 82 -2.18 1.46 0.71
CA GLY A 82 -1.45 0.21 0.97
C GLY A 82 -0.63 0.29 2.25
N LEU A 83 -0.58 -0.80 3.00
CA LEU A 83 0.30 -0.96 4.16
C LEU A 83 1.30 -2.07 3.89
N LEU A 84 2.59 -1.75 4.08
CA LEU A 84 3.66 -2.74 4.08
C LEU A 84 4.02 -3.11 5.52
N PRO A 85 3.75 -4.35 5.96
CA PRO A 85 4.12 -4.80 7.30
C PRO A 85 5.64 -4.90 7.48
N GLN A 86 6.12 -4.74 8.70
CA GLN A 86 7.55 -4.88 9.02
C GLN A 86 8.05 -6.33 8.84
N SER A 87 7.20 -7.30 9.18
CA SER A 87 7.50 -8.75 9.08
C SER A 87 6.28 -9.46 8.49
N PRO A 88 6.12 -9.41 7.17
CA PRO A 88 4.98 -10.05 6.54
C PRO A 88 5.15 -11.58 6.52
N VAL A 89 4.06 -12.28 6.82
CA VAL A 89 4.02 -13.75 6.71
C VAL A 89 3.66 -14.11 5.28
N VAL A 90 4.45 -14.98 4.68
CA VAL A 90 4.22 -15.52 3.34
C VAL A 90 3.91 -17.02 3.43
N PRO A 91 3.02 -17.52 2.57
CA PRO A 91 2.89 -18.97 2.39
C PRO A 91 4.21 -19.57 1.90
N GLU A 92 4.54 -20.74 2.40
CA GLU A 92 5.71 -21.52 2.00
C GLU A 92 5.66 -21.83 0.49
N GLY A 93 6.81 -21.76 -0.18
CA GLY A 93 6.93 -22.04 -1.61
C GLY A 93 6.33 -21.01 -2.56
N ILE A 94 5.83 -19.86 -2.07
CA ILE A 94 5.26 -18.85 -2.97
C ILE A 94 6.34 -18.20 -3.83
N ARG A 95 6.10 -18.11 -5.15
CA ARG A 95 7.00 -17.44 -6.08
C ARG A 95 6.88 -15.91 -5.95
N VAL A 96 7.96 -15.23 -6.30
CA VAL A 96 8.02 -13.75 -6.31
C VAL A 96 6.89 -13.16 -7.15
N MET A 97 6.68 -13.65 -8.38
CA MET A 97 5.64 -13.17 -9.27
C MET A 97 4.23 -13.34 -8.67
N ASP A 98 3.96 -14.49 -8.05
CA ASP A 98 2.68 -14.79 -7.41
C ASP A 98 2.43 -13.86 -6.21
N LEU A 99 3.47 -13.58 -5.43
CA LEU A 99 3.37 -12.67 -4.30
C LEU A 99 3.10 -11.23 -4.77
N VAL A 100 3.86 -10.71 -5.73
CA VAL A 100 3.65 -9.36 -6.27
C VAL A 100 2.27 -9.22 -6.91
N SER A 101 1.79 -10.28 -7.59
CA SER A 101 0.45 -10.34 -8.18
C SER A 101 -0.70 -10.16 -7.16
N ARG A 102 -0.47 -10.48 -5.88
CA ARG A 102 -1.46 -10.22 -4.81
C ARG A 102 -1.72 -8.73 -4.59
N GLY A 103 -0.78 -7.86 -4.97
CA GLY A 103 -1.00 -6.41 -4.97
C GLY A 103 -2.14 -5.96 -5.89
N ARG A 104 -2.46 -6.75 -6.92
CA ARG A 104 -3.59 -6.49 -7.84
C ARG A 104 -4.95 -6.93 -7.31
N PHE A 105 -5.01 -7.60 -6.15
CA PHE A 105 -6.25 -8.15 -5.59
C PHE A 105 -7.40 -7.12 -5.49
N PRO A 106 -7.20 -5.85 -5.09
CA PRO A 106 -8.27 -4.86 -5.03
C PRO A 106 -8.90 -4.52 -6.39
N TYR A 107 -8.17 -4.74 -7.49
CA TYR A 107 -8.61 -4.46 -8.86
C TYR A 107 -9.32 -5.65 -9.52
N ARG A 108 -9.02 -6.87 -9.08
CA ARG A 108 -9.57 -8.10 -9.67
C ARG A 108 -11.08 -8.22 -9.40
N GLN A 109 -11.82 -8.68 -10.40
CA GLN A 109 -13.20 -9.08 -10.21
C GLN A 109 -13.27 -10.46 -9.54
N PHE A 110 -14.31 -10.67 -8.74
CA PHE A 110 -14.53 -11.94 -8.05
C PHE A 110 -14.57 -13.11 -9.06
N LEU A 111 -13.81 -14.15 -8.79
CA LEU A 111 -13.68 -15.37 -9.62
C LEU A 111 -13.11 -15.16 -11.05
N LYS A 112 -12.59 -13.98 -11.39
CA LYS A 112 -11.91 -13.79 -12.68
C LYS A 112 -10.39 -13.95 -12.55
N SER A 113 -9.79 -14.51 -13.58
CA SER A 113 -8.33 -14.55 -13.75
C SER A 113 -7.75 -13.14 -13.85
N MET A 114 -6.45 -13.02 -13.68
CA MET A 114 -5.73 -11.77 -13.92
C MET A 114 -5.88 -11.35 -15.38
N THR A 115 -6.12 -10.07 -15.59
CA THR A 115 -6.18 -9.48 -16.92
C THR A 115 -4.76 -9.20 -17.46
N ARG A 116 -4.67 -8.87 -18.74
CA ARG A 116 -3.41 -8.45 -19.36
C ARG A 116 -2.83 -7.21 -18.67
N GLU A 117 -3.70 -6.29 -18.27
CA GLU A 117 -3.33 -5.08 -17.53
C GLU A 117 -2.77 -5.41 -16.15
N ASP A 118 -3.35 -6.41 -15.46
CA ASP A 118 -2.84 -6.85 -14.16
C ASP A 118 -1.42 -7.43 -14.27
N TYR A 119 -1.17 -8.30 -15.27
CA TYR A 119 0.17 -8.84 -15.50
C TYR A 119 1.17 -7.75 -15.84
N ALA A 120 0.83 -6.85 -16.75
CA ALA A 120 1.71 -5.76 -17.12
C ALA A 120 2.01 -4.80 -15.94
N ALA A 121 1.06 -4.63 -15.01
CA ALA A 121 1.25 -3.86 -13.79
C ALA A 121 2.24 -4.54 -12.82
N VAL A 122 2.16 -5.87 -12.72
CA VAL A 122 3.09 -6.69 -11.91
C VAL A 122 4.49 -6.63 -12.50
N GLU A 123 4.64 -6.84 -13.81
CA GLU A 123 5.91 -6.77 -14.54
C GLU A 123 6.56 -5.39 -14.36
N GLU A 124 5.82 -4.29 -14.54
CA GLU A 124 6.31 -2.92 -14.34
C GLU A 124 6.80 -2.71 -12.90
N ALA A 125 6.08 -3.21 -11.89
CA ALA A 125 6.48 -3.08 -10.50
C ALA A 125 7.77 -3.86 -10.21
N MET A 126 7.93 -5.05 -10.80
CA MET A 126 9.13 -5.88 -10.67
C MET A 126 10.31 -5.25 -11.39
N GLU A 127 10.12 -4.67 -12.57
CA GLU A 127 11.14 -3.94 -13.33
C GLU A 127 11.65 -2.72 -12.56
N ILE A 128 10.74 -1.90 -11.99
CA ILE A 128 11.10 -0.74 -11.18
C ILE A 128 11.99 -1.13 -9.99
N MET A 129 11.74 -2.30 -9.40
CA MET A 129 12.49 -2.79 -8.24
C MET A 129 13.73 -3.60 -8.63
N GLY A 130 13.97 -3.85 -9.93
CA GLY A 130 15.10 -4.64 -10.42
C GLY A 130 15.08 -6.07 -9.87
N ILE A 131 13.93 -6.75 -9.96
CA ILE A 131 13.73 -8.12 -9.47
C ILE A 131 13.06 -9.04 -10.49
N THR A 132 13.02 -8.64 -11.76
CA THR A 132 12.35 -9.42 -12.82
C THR A 132 12.99 -10.80 -12.98
N GLU A 133 14.28 -10.92 -12.84
CA GLU A 133 15.04 -12.19 -12.91
C GLU A 133 14.73 -13.13 -11.72
N LEU A 134 14.06 -12.63 -10.68
CA LEU A 134 13.69 -13.42 -9.51
C LEU A 134 12.24 -13.94 -9.57
N ALA A 135 11.51 -13.68 -10.67
CA ALA A 135 10.06 -13.93 -10.81
C ALA A 135 9.63 -15.33 -10.38
N ASP A 136 10.39 -16.34 -10.80
CA ASP A 136 10.08 -17.76 -10.57
C ASP A 136 10.69 -18.33 -9.28
N ARG A 137 11.52 -17.56 -8.57
CA ARG A 137 12.13 -18.01 -7.32
C ARG A 137 11.11 -18.01 -6.17
N ALA A 138 11.27 -18.94 -5.24
CA ALA A 138 10.56 -18.91 -3.97
C ALA A 138 11.04 -17.73 -3.12
N VAL A 139 10.10 -17.04 -2.46
CA VAL A 139 10.41 -15.82 -1.67
C VAL A 139 11.34 -16.13 -0.50
N GLU A 140 11.29 -17.34 0.05
CA GLU A 140 12.15 -17.82 1.14
C GLU A 140 13.61 -17.98 0.72
N GLU A 141 13.90 -18.22 -0.55
CA GLU A 141 15.26 -18.35 -1.08
C GLU A 141 15.97 -17.01 -1.25
N LEU A 142 15.25 -15.91 -1.10
CA LEU A 142 15.77 -14.58 -1.35
C LEU A 142 16.58 -14.05 -0.16
N SER A 143 17.62 -13.27 -0.48
CA SER A 143 18.30 -12.46 0.54
C SER A 143 17.35 -11.44 1.16
N GLY A 144 17.68 -10.92 2.35
CA GLY A 144 16.86 -9.92 3.04
C GLY A 144 16.58 -8.68 2.18
N GLY A 145 17.60 -8.18 1.45
CA GLY A 145 17.45 -7.03 0.55
C GLY A 145 16.58 -7.32 -0.68
N GLN A 146 16.72 -8.52 -1.27
CA GLN A 146 15.85 -8.96 -2.37
C GLN A 146 14.41 -9.10 -1.90
N ARG A 147 14.19 -9.71 -0.75
CA ARG A 147 12.87 -9.86 -0.14
C ARG A 147 12.22 -8.50 0.12
N GLN A 148 12.97 -7.53 0.62
CA GLN A 148 12.45 -6.17 0.83
C GLN A 148 12.01 -5.51 -0.49
N ARG A 149 12.78 -5.68 -1.58
CA ARG A 149 12.40 -5.18 -2.92
C ARG A 149 11.12 -5.83 -3.44
N VAL A 150 10.91 -7.13 -3.20
CA VAL A 150 9.68 -7.84 -3.55
C VAL A 150 8.47 -7.26 -2.81
N TRP A 151 8.61 -6.94 -1.51
CA TRP A 151 7.53 -6.31 -0.76
C TRP A 151 7.19 -4.91 -1.25
N ILE A 152 8.20 -4.14 -1.64
CA ILE A 152 7.96 -2.81 -2.24
C ILE A 152 7.28 -2.97 -3.59
N ALA A 153 7.68 -3.94 -4.43
CA ALA A 153 7.04 -4.23 -5.71
C ALA A 153 5.55 -4.58 -5.53
N LEU A 154 5.22 -5.41 -4.53
CA LEU A 154 3.83 -5.72 -4.16
C LEU A 154 3.03 -4.45 -3.82
N ALA A 155 3.62 -3.50 -3.09
CA ALA A 155 2.98 -2.25 -2.75
C ALA A 155 2.89 -1.27 -3.94
N LEU A 156 3.74 -1.41 -4.96
CA LEU A 156 3.73 -0.60 -6.18
C LEU A 156 2.77 -1.14 -7.25
N ALA A 157 2.53 -2.45 -7.31
CA ALA A 157 1.69 -3.07 -8.32
C ALA A 157 0.27 -2.44 -8.44
N PRO A 158 -0.40 -1.98 -7.35
CA PRO A 158 -1.66 -1.25 -7.46
C PRO A 158 -1.57 0.08 -8.20
N ARG A 159 -0.41 0.76 -8.16
CA ARG A 159 -0.23 2.14 -8.67
C ARG A 159 0.14 2.25 -10.14
N SER A 160 0.38 1.14 -10.83
CA SER A 160 0.83 1.15 -12.22
C SER A 160 -0.19 1.74 -13.20
N GLU A 161 -1.48 1.74 -12.88
CA GLU A 161 -2.53 2.36 -13.70
C GLU A 161 -2.41 3.89 -13.74
N GLU A 162 -2.10 4.54 -12.62
CA GLU A 162 -1.89 5.99 -12.57
C GLU A 162 -0.69 6.44 -13.42
N ARG A 163 0.37 5.63 -13.47
CA ARG A 163 1.56 5.89 -14.31
C ARG A 163 1.28 5.71 -15.79
N ARG A 164 0.45 4.74 -16.18
CA ARG A 164 0.08 4.52 -17.58
C ARG A 164 -0.69 5.71 -18.15
N VAL A 165 -1.65 6.25 -17.41
CA VAL A 165 -2.36 7.48 -17.82
C VAL A 165 -1.37 8.62 -18.03
N GLY A 166 -0.37 8.78 -17.18
CA GLY A 166 0.69 9.78 -17.35
C GLY A 166 1.59 9.55 -18.57
N LYS A 167 1.91 8.29 -18.94
CA LYS A 167 2.69 7.95 -20.14
C LYS A 167 1.89 8.19 -21.43
N GLU A 168 0.61 7.85 -21.47
CA GLU A 168 -0.25 8.08 -22.62
C GLU A 168 -0.45 9.58 -22.89
N CYS A 169 -0.58 10.41 -21.87
CA CYS A 169 -0.61 11.85 -22.02
C CYS A 169 0.69 12.43 -22.56
N ARG A 170 1.85 11.81 -22.30
CA ARG A 170 3.14 12.24 -22.86
C ARG A 170 3.35 11.76 -24.29
N SER A 171 2.85 10.60 -24.68
CA SER A 171 2.99 10.07 -26.04
C SER A 171 2.09 10.76 -27.06
N ARG A 172 0.99 11.39 -26.61
CA ARG A 172 0.11 12.20 -27.48
C ARG A 172 0.63 13.60 -27.81
N ARG A 173 1.77 14.00 -27.24
CA ARG A 173 2.53 15.14 -27.72
C ARG A 173 3.58 14.67 -28.73
N SER A 174 3.15 14.10 -29.83
CA SER A 174 3.99 13.94 -31.00
C SER A 174 3.97 15.22 -31.84
N PRO A 175 5.11 15.61 -32.38
CA PRO A 175 5.34 16.92 -32.94
C PRO A 175 4.87 16.97 -34.38
N TYR A 176 4.11 17.94 -34.68
CA TYR A 176 4.19 18.50 -36.04
C TYR A 176 5.16 19.69 -35.97
N HIS A 177 6.34 19.45 -36.48
CA HIS A 177 7.07 20.37 -37.37
C HIS A 177 8.18 19.58 -38.04
#